data_97830ca51e261aaa48ef130754bc667b
#
_entry.id   97830ca51e261aaa48ef130754bc667b
#
_cell.length_a   1.000
_cell.length_b   1.000
_cell.length_c   1.000
_cell.angle_alpha   90.00
_cell.angle_beta   90.00
_cell.angle_gamma   90.00
#
_symmetry.space_group_name_H-M   'P 1'
#
loop_
_entity.id
_entity.type
_entity.pdbx_description
1 polymer ?
#
loop_
_entity_poly.entity_id
_entity_poly.type
_entity_poly.pdbx_seq_one_letter_code
_entity_poly.pdbx_strand_id
1 'polypeptide(L)'
;FNSQNRSYLLRYFKGRLHYCVHSFAAICAEGKNIGWSDLEFVCEFYVNAAIGWISQWFDMGMPPLDDHDKERYIKILDGSTENLLARFQKD
;
A
#
# COMPACT_ATOMS: atom_id res chain seq x y z
N PHE A 1 -3.84 17.07 -16.88
CA PHE A 1 -2.60 16.41 -16.42
C PHE A 1 -1.80 15.92 -17.61
N ASN A 2 -0.62 16.45 -17.82
CA ASN A 2 0.26 15.88 -18.84
C ASN A 2 1.05 14.69 -18.26
N SER A 3 1.61 13.86 -19.13
CA SER A 3 2.28 12.62 -18.71
C SER A 3 3.52 12.90 -17.86
N GLN A 4 4.19 14.03 -18.07
CA GLN A 4 5.38 14.38 -17.30
C GLN A 4 5.04 14.72 -15.86
N ASN A 5 3.99 15.52 -15.63
CA ASN A 5 3.51 15.84 -14.30
C ASN A 5 2.98 14.60 -13.57
N ARG A 6 2.32 13.73 -14.32
CA ARG A 6 1.83 12.46 -13.77
C ARG A 6 2.97 11.60 -13.25
N SER A 7 4.03 11.44 -14.02
CA SER A 7 5.19 10.64 -13.62
C SER A 7 5.87 11.20 -12.37
N TYR A 8 5.98 12.52 -12.29
CA TYR A 8 6.55 13.19 -11.12
C TYR A 8 5.69 12.93 -9.88
N LEU A 9 4.38 13.09 -10.00
CA LEU A 9 3.46 12.88 -8.88
C LEU A 9 3.46 11.42 -8.41
N LEU A 10 3.47 10.47 -9.36
CA LEU A 10 3.52 9.05 -8.98
C LEU A 10 4.81 8.72 -8.24
N ARG A 11 5.93 9.29 -8.65
CA ARG A 11 7.20 9.10 -7.95
C ARG A 11 7.16 9.66 -6.54
N TYR A 12 6.56 10.85 -6.39
CA TYR A 12 6.39 11.46 -5.07
C TYR A 12 5.52 10.59 -4.17
N PHE A 13 4.37 10.15 -4.67
CA PHE A 13 3.46 9.30 -3.90
C PHE A 13 4.11 7.97 -3.55
N LYS A 14 4.88 7.40 -4.47
CA LYS A 14 5.56 6.14 -4.20
C LYS A 14 6.51 6.26 -3.01
N GLY A 15 7.27 7.35 -2.94
CA GLY A 15 8.16 7.60 -1.80
C GLY A 15 7.42 7.73 -0.49
N ARG A 16 6.29 8.46 -0.49
CA ARG A 16 5.48 8.62 0.71
C ARG A 16 4.82 7.30 1.13
N LEU A 17 4.35 6.53 0.15
CA LEU A 17 3.74 5.24 0.43
C LEU A 17 4.75 4.25 0.99
N HIS A 18 5.98 4.23 0.49
CA HIS A 18 7.03 3.40 1.07
C HIS A 18 7.17 3.66 2.56
N TYR A 19 7.27 4.92 2.94
CA TYR A 19 7.42 5.29 4.34
C TYR A 19 6.22 4.82 5.16
N CYS A 20 5.01 5.12 4.69
CA CYS A 20 3.79 4.78 5.42
C CYS A 20 3.60 3.27 5.55
N VAL A 21 3.82 2.54 4.45
CA VAL A 21 3.63 1.09 4.44
C VAL A 21 4.66 0.40 5.32
N HIS A 22 5.92 0.81 5.24
CA HIS A 22 6.97 0.22 6.08
C HIS A 22 6.72 0.49 7.55
N SER A 23 6.28 1.69 7.91
CA SER A 23 5.96 2.03 9.30
C SER A 23 4.80 1.19 9.82
N PHE A 24 3.75 1.05 9.02
CA PHE A 24 2.58 0.26 9.39
C PHE A 24 2.94 -1.24 9.51
N ALA A 25 3.70 -1.74 8.55
CA ALA A 25 4.10 -3.15 8.54
C ALA A 25 5.00 -3.48 9.73
N ALA A 26 5.87 -2.56 10.13
CA ALA A 26 6.71 -2.75 11.31
C ALA A 26 5.86 -2.89 12.57
N ILE A 27 4.80 -2.09 12.69
CA ILE A 27 3.87 -2.21 13.82
C ILE A 27 3.15 -3.55 13.78
N CYS A 28 2.64 -3.95 12.62
CA CYS A 28 1.92 -5.23 12.46
C CYS A 28 2.83 -6.43 12.68
N ALA A 29 4.11 -6.31 12.40
CA ALA A 29 5.09 -7.39 12.57
C ALA A 29 5.62 -7.50 14.00
N GLU A 30 5.30 -6.53 14.85
CA GLU A 30 5.78 -6.51 16.22
C GLU A 30 5.32 -7.77 16.96
N GLY A 31 6.26 -8.45 17.60
CA GLY A 31 5.99 -9.71 18.28
C GLY A 31 5.94 -10.94 17.37
N LYS A 32 6.13 -10.77 16.06
CA LYS A 32 6.17 -11.86 15.11
C LYS A 32 7.59 -12.08 14.61
N ASN A 33 7.94 -13.33 14.35
CA ASN A 33 9.25 -13.68 13.81
C ASN A 33 9.20 -13.72 12.29
N ILE A 34 9.37 -12.54 11.65
CA ILE A 34 9.31 -12.39 10.21
C ILE A 34 10.67 -11.91 9.71
N GLY A 35 11.22 -12.59 8.71
CA GLY A 35 12.49 -12.21 8.12
C GLY A 35 12.39 -10.85 7.41
N TRP A 36 13.50 -10.12 7.42
CA TRP A 36 13.55 -8.79 6.79
C TRP A 36 13.17 -8.83 5.31
N SER A 37 13.67 -9.83 4.58
CA SER A 37 13.38 -9.99 3.16
C SER A 37 11.89 -10.21 2.89
N ASP A 38 11.23 -11.04 3.71
CA ASP A 38 9.80 -11.28 3.57
C ASP A 38 8.99 -10.03 3.90
N LEU A 39 9.39 -9.29 4.92
CA LEU A 39 8.74 -8.04 5.29
C LEU A 39 8.85 -7.02 4.16
N GLU A 40 10.02 -6.88 3.57
CA GLU A 40 10.24 -6.00 2.42
C GLU A 40 9.37 -6.39 1.23
N PHE A 41 9.28 -7.69 0.95
CA PHE A 41 8.46 -8.19 -0.15
C PHE A 41 6.98 -7.82 0.03
N VAL A 42 6.46 -8.01 1.24
CA VAL A 42 5.07 -7.66 1.55
C VAL A 42 4.85 -6.16 1.42
N CYS A 43 5.78 -5.35 1.91
CA CYS A 43 5.68 -3.89 1.78
C CYS A 43 5.65 -3.46 0.32
N GLU A 44 6.52 -4.02 -0.51
CA GLU A 44 6.56 -3.71 -1.94
C GLU A 44 5.25 -4.10 -2.64
N PHE A 45 4.67 -5.22 -2.26
CA PHE A 45 3.38 -5.64 -2.79
C PHE A 45 2.30 -4.57 -2.54
N TYR A 46 2.20 -4.07 -1.31
CA TYR A 46 1.21 -3.05 -0.97
C TYR A 46 1.49 -1.71 -1.64
N VAL A 47 2.75 -1.30 -1.71
CA VAL A 47 3.12 -0.05 -2.37
C VAL A 47 2.75 -0.10 -3.85
N ASN A 48 3.07 -1.20 -4.52
CA ASN A 48 2.78 -1.34 -5.95
C ASN A 48 1.28 -1.40 -6.21
N ALA A 49 0.51 -2.05 -5.34
CA ALA A 49 -0.94 -2.08 -5.47
C ALA A 49 -1.53 -0.67 -5.32
N ALA A 50 -1.05 0.10 -4.36
CA ALA A 50 -1.52 1.46 -4.14
C ALA A 50 -1.15 2.39 -5.31
N ILE A 51 0.06 2.26 -5.84
CA ILE A 51 0.50 3.06 -6.98
C ILE A 51 -0.32 2.72 -8.22
N GLY A 52 -0.63 1.44 -8.44
CA GLY A 52 -1.49 1.03 -9.55
C GLY A 52 -2.88 1.65 -9.44
N TRP A 53 -3.45 1.65 -8.24
CA TRP A 53 -4.74 2.27 -8.01
C TRP A 53 -4.71 3.78 -8.23
N ILE A 54 -3.69 4.47 -7.74
CA ILE A 54 -3.53 5.92 -7.92
C ILE A 54 -3.38 6.25 -9.40
N SER A 55 -2.61 5.45 -10.14
CA SER A 55 -2.43 5.63 -11.57
C SER A 55 -3.75 5.53 -12.33
N GLN A 56 -4.57 4.53 -11.99
CA GLN A 56 -5.89 4.36 -12.57
C GLN A 56 -6.80 5.55 -12.25
N TRP A 57 -6.75 6.03 -11.02
CA TRP A 57 -7.54 7.17 -10.59
C TRP A 57 -7.18 8.43 -11.39
N PHE A 58 -5.87 8.64 -11.66
CA PHE A 58 -5.44 9.73 -12.54
C PHE A 58 -6.02 9.58 -13.96
N ASP A 59 -6.02 8.36 -14.49
CA ASP A 59 -6.56 8.08 -15.83
C ASP A 59 -8.06 8.37 -15.89
N MET A 60 -8.76 8.22 -14.80
CA MET A 60 -10.20 8.50 -14.71
C MET A 60 -10.52 9.99 -14.52
N GLY A 61 -9.49 10.85 -14.44
CA GLY A 61 -9.70 12.29 -14.24
C GLY A 61 -9.83 12.70 -12.78
N MET A 62 -9.36 11.88 -11.87
CA MET A 62 -9.34 12.17 -10.43
C MET A 62 -10.73 12.49 -9.86
N PRO A 63 -11.73 11.60 -10.08
CA PRO A 63 -13.07 11.84 -9.54
C PRO A 63 -13.04 11.80 -8.00
N PRO A 64 -13.93 12.56 -7.33
CA PRO A 64 -14.02 12.47 -5.87
C PRO A 64 -14.34 11.05 -5.42
N LEU A 65 -13.71 10.61 -4.32
CA LEU A 65 -14.01 9.32 -3.71
C LEU A 65 -15.30 9.45 -2.89
N ASP A 66 -16.25 8.55 -3.10
CA ASP A 66 -17.44 8.51 -2.29
C ASP A 66 -17.22 7.67 -1.02
N ASP A 67 -18.16 7.76 -0.08
CA ASP A 67 -18.03 7.04 1.19
C ASP A 67 -18.11 5.53 1.01
N HIS A 68 -18.83 5.06 0.01
CA HIS A 68 -18.95 3.63 -0.29
C HIS A 68 -17.62 3.06 -0.76
N ASP A 69 -16.89 3.78 -1.62
CA ASP A 69 -15.55 3.37 -2.05
C ASP A 69 -14.57 3.34 -0.88
N LYS A 70 -14.63 4.35 -0.02
CA LYS A 70 -13.78 4.39 1.18
C LYS A 70 -14.02 3.19 2.09
N GLU A 71 -15.29 2.81 2.28
CA GLU A 71 -15.64 1.63 3.07
C GLU A 71 -15.10 0.35 2.47
N ARG A 72 -15.14 0.23 1.13
CA ARG A 72 -14.58 -0.94 0.45
C ARG A 72 -13.08 -1.07 0.69
N TYR A 73 -12.33 0.03 0.61
CA TYR A 73 -10.90 0.02 0.87
C TYR A 73 -10.60 -0.38 2.30
N ILE A 74 -11.36 0.16 3.26
CA ILE A 74 -11.21 -0.19 4.66
C ILE A 74 -11.44 -1.70 4.86
N LYS A 75 -12.48 -2.26 4.25
CA LYS A 75 -12.77 -3.70 4.36
C LYS A 75 -11.66 -4.56 3.78
N ILE A 76 -11.04 -4.13 2.68
CA ILE A 76 -9.93 -4.88 2.08
C ILE A 76 -8.71 -4.84 3.00
N LEU A 77 -8.43 -3.69 3.60
CA LEU A 77 -7.21 -3.48 4.39
C LEU A 77 -7.34 -3.99 5.82
N ASP A 78 -8.56 -4.03 6.36
CA ASP A 78 -8.79 -4.38 7.76
C ASP A 78 -8.37 -5.83 8.04
N GLY A 79 -7.34 -5.98 8.83
CA GLY A 79 -6.79 -7.29 9.21
C GLY A 79 -6.00 -7.98 8.11
N SER A 80 -6.04 -7.50 6.86
CA SER A 80 -5.38 -8.20 5.75
C SER A 80 -3.87 -8.19 5.89
N THR A 81 -3.27 -7.08 6.32
CA THR A 81 -1.83 -6.96 6.51
C THR A 81 -1.35 -7.92 7.60
N GLU A 82 -2.05 -7.97 8.72
CA GLU A 82 -1.70 -8.87 9.82
C GLU A 82 -1.81 -10.33 9.40
N ASN A 83 -2.87 -10.69 8.70
CA ASN A 83 -3.08 -12.05 8.20
C ASN A 83 -2.00 -12.43 7.18
N LEU A 84 -1.65 -11.52 6.28
CA LEU A 84 -0.61 -11.77 5.29
C LEU A 84 0.75 -11.94 5.95
N LEU A 85 1.11 -11.08 6.90
CA LEU A 85 2.38 -11.17 7.60
C LEU A 85 2.49 -12.45 8.41
N ALA A 86 1.39 -12.91 8.99
CA ALA A 86 1.37 -14.16 9.76
C ALA A 86 1.76 -15.36 8.89
N ARG A 87 1.48 -15.33 7.59
CA ARG A 87 1.86 -16.41 6.67
C ARG A 87 3.37 -16.52 6.47
N PHE A 88 4.11 -15.45 6.74
CA PHE A 88 5.57 -15.42 6.62
C PHE A 88 6.26 -15.58 7.97
N GLN A 89 5.50 -15.75 9.03
CA GLN A 89 6.07 -15.92 10.37
C GLN A 89 6.82 -17.23 10.47
N LYS A 90 8.04 -17.17 11.02
CA LYS A 90 8.88 -18.35 11.25
C LYS A 90 8.63 -18.87 12.65
N ASP A 91 8.70 -20.18 12.80
CA ASP A 91 8.55 -20.85 14.10
C ASP A 91 9.75 -20.62 15.01
#